data_27ef7ee64f772d1d3a6adf0f0eedde88
#
_entry.id   27ef7ee64f772d1d3a6adf0f0eedde88
#
_cell.length_a   1.000
_cell.length_b   1.000
_cell.length_c   1.000
_cell.angle_alpha   90.00
_cell.angle_beta   90.00
_cell.angle_gamma   90.00
#
_symmetry.space_group_name_H-M   'P 1'
#
loop_
_entity.id
_entity.type
_entity.pdbx_description
1 polymer ?
#
loop_
_entity_poly.entity_id
_entity_poly.type
_entity_poly.pdbx_seq_one_letter_code
_entity_poly.pdbx_strand_id
1 'polypeptide(L)'
;MKKPVFWEKAKKELIKNDKNLGLIIKNYPKDFLFTKSDPFYTLSRSIVGQQISVKAAQAVWERLEFKIKQIKPNAIFKAHYMALKSCGLSRQKVSYLKSLSHAFLQKDINPKN
;
A
#
# COMPACT_ATOMS: atom_id res chain seq x y z
N MET A 1 6.71 7.67 -22.01
CA MET A 1 5.55 6.90 -21.53
C MET A 1 4.49 7.82 -20.98
N LYS A 2 3.26 7.60 -21.37
CA LYS A 2 2.16 8.40 -20.84
C LYS A 2 1.83 8.00 -19.41
N LYS A 3 1.64 9.00 -18.57
CA LYS A 3 1.21 8.77 -17.21
C LYS A 3 -0.26 8.33 -17.21
N PRO A 4 -0.60 7.20 -16.58
CA PRO A 4 -1.99 6.77 -16.48
C PRO A 4 -2.84 7.80 -15.73
N VAL A 5 -4.03 8.06 -16.24
CA VAL A 5 -4.96 9.00 -15.61
C VAL A 5 -5.36 8.52 -14.21
N PHE A 6 -5.51 7.21 -14.03
CA PHE A 6 -5.92 6.67 -12.74
C PHE A 6 -4.95 7.04 -11.61
N TRP A 7 -3.66 7.21 -11.92
CA TRP A 7 -2.68 7.52 -10.89
C TRP A 7 -2.92 8.90 -10.27
N GLU A 8 -3.19 9.89 -11.09
CA GLU A 8 -3.46 11.23 -10.59
C GLU A 8 -4.72 11.27 -9.73
N LYS A 9 -5.75 10.58 -10.17
CA LYS A 9 -7.00 10.49 -9.42
C LYS A 9 -6.79 9.77 -8.11
N ALA A 10 -6.02 8.69 -8.12
CA ALA A 10 -5.75 7.91 -6.92
C ALA A 10 -4.98 8.72 -5.88
N LYS A 11 -3.98 9.49 -6.33
CA LYS A 11 -3.22 10.34 -5.41
C LYS A 11 -4.12 11.35 -4.71
N LYS A 12 -5.00 11.99 -5.46
CA LYS A 12 -5.93 12.96 -4.88
C LYS A 12 -6.84 12.31 -3.86
N GLU A 13 -7.35 11.14 -4.18
CA GLU A 13 -8.24 10.42 -3.30
C GLU A 13 -7.53 10.00 -2.00
N LEU A 14 -6.32 9.49 -2.11
CA LEU A 14 -5.57 9.06 -0.94
C LEU A 14 -5.17 10.24 -0.06
N ILE A 15 -4.77 11.35 -0.66
CA ILE A 15 -4.44 12.57 0.10
C ILE A 15 -5.67 13.09 0.84
N LYS A 16 -6.82 13.04 0.19
CA LYS A 16 -8.07 13.50 0.78
C LYS A 16 -8.46 12.65 1.98
N ASN A 17 -8.30 11.33 1.87
CA ASN A 17 -8.75 10.40 2.91
C ASN A 17 -7.75 10.25 4.05
N ASP A 18 -6.47 10.43 3.76
CA ASP A 18 -5.42 10.26 4.77
C ASP A 18 -4.20 11.10 4.38
N LYS A 19 -4.02 12.19 5.09
CA LYS A 19 -2.91 13.11 4.82
C LYS A 19 -1.55 12.45 4.93
N ASN A 20 -1.38 11.62 5.96
CA ASN A 20 -0.08 10.99 6.19
C ASN A 20 0.26 9.99 5.09
N LEU A 21 -0.73 9.21 4.68
CA LEU A 21 -0.55 8.28 3.58
C LEU A 21 -0.28 9.03 2.29
N GLY A 22 -0.99 10.14 2.06
CA GLY A 22 -0.76 10.97 0.89
C GLY A 22 0.65 11.51 0.82
N LEU A 23 1.22 11.92 1.96
CA LEU A 23 2.60 12.39 2.01
C LEU A 23 3.59 11.29 1.64
N ILE A 24 3.35 10.08 2.11
CA ILE A 24 4.19 8.94 1.77
C ILE A 24 4.18 8.73 0.26
N ILE A 25 3.00 8.73 -0.34
CA ILE A 25 2.84 8.51 -1.78
C ILE A 25 3.47 9.64 -2.59
N LYS A 26 3.34 10.87 -2.13
CA LYS A 26 3.91 12.04 -2.82
C LYS A 26 5.43 11.98 -2.95
N ASN A 27 6.07 11.34 -1.99
CA ASN A 27 7.53 11.25 -1.97
C ASN A 27 8.07 10.27 -3.02
N TYR A 28 7.20 9.53 -3.70
CA TYR A 28 7.65 8.61 -4.73
C TYR A 28 7.67 9.28 -6.09
N PRO A 29 8.71 9.03 -6.89
CA PRO A 29 8.73 9.51 -8.27
C PRO A 29 7.55 8.91 -9.02
N LYS A 30 6.94 9.71 -9.87
CA LYS A 30 5.81 9.23 -10.67
C LYS A 30 6.20 8.03 -11.53
N ASP A 31 7.39 8.09 -12.11
CA ASP A 31 7.87 7.02 -12.99
C ASP A 31 8.11 5.71 -12.24
N PHE A 32 8.39 5.79 -10.95
CA PHE A 32 8.66 4.62 -10.13
C PHE A 32 7.51 3.61 -10.20
N LEU A 33 6.28 4.10 -10.05
CA LEU A 33 5.12 3.23 -10.04
C LEU A 33 4.80 2.65 -11.42
N PHE A 34 5.16 3.38 -12.46
CA PHE A 34 4.85 2.93 -13.83
C PHE A 34 5.88 1.95 -14.37
N THR A 35 7.04 1.84 -13.70
CA THR A 35 8.05 0.87 -14.08
C THR A 35 7.91 -0.45 -13.32
N LYS A 36 7.01 -0.48 -12.32
CA LYS A 36 6.77 -1.69 -11.52
C LYS A 36 5.56 -2.42 -12.03
N SER A 37 5.65 -3.76 -12.05
CA SER A 37 4.54 -4.58 -12.51
C SER A 37 3.39 -4.63 -11.51
N ASP A 38 3.65 -4.30 -10.23
CA ASP A 38 2.65 -4.38 -9.17
C ASP A 38 2.75 -3.17 -8.25
N PRO A 39 2.05 -2.08 -8.59
CA PRO A 39 2.09 -0.87 -7.77
C PRO A 39 1.59 -1.09 -6.35
N PHE A 40 0.57 -1.92 -6.18
CA PHE A 40 0.04 -2.17 -4.84
C PHE A 40 1.10 -2.82 -3.94
N TYR A 41 1.79 -3.83 -4.48
CA TYR A 41 2.86 -4.50 -3.75
C TYR A 41 3.94 -3.51 -3.33
N THR A 42 4.36 -2.68 -4.27
CA THR A 42 5.42 -1.70 -4.03
C THR A 42 5.02 -0.68 -2.95
N LEU A 43 3.80 -0.15 -3.04
CA LEU A 43 3.32 0.84 -2.05
C LEU A 43 3.13 0.19 -0.69
N SER A 44 2.60 -1.01 -0.65
CA SER A 44 2.41 -1.74 0.61
C SER A 44 3.74 -1.98 1.31
N ARG A 45 4.76 -2.40 0.56
CA ARG A 45 6.10 -2.61 1.12
C ARG A 45 6.66 -1.33 1.70
N SER A 46 6.42 -0.21 1.02
CA SER A 46 6.86 1.08 1.48
C SER A 46 6.19 1.49 2.80
N ILE A 47 4.88 1.28 2.89
CA ILE A 47 4.15 1.58 4.11
C ILE A 47 4.70 0.78 5.29
N VAL A 48 4.93 -0.50 5.08
CA VAL A 48 5.47 -1.37 6.14
C VAL A 48 6.83 -0.88 6.60
N GLY A 49 7.66 -0.38 5.69
CA GLY A 49 9.02 0.03 6.01
C GLY A 49 9.19 1.42 6.59
N GLN A 50 8.12 2.21 6.69
CA GLN A 50 8.23 3.58 7.19
C GLN A 50 8.69 3.62 8.64
N GLN A 51 9.71 4.42 8.92
CA GLN A 51 10.20 4.73 10.27
C GLN A 51 10.73 3.53 11.05
N ILE A 52 11.11 2.47 10.36
CA ILE A 52 11.77 1.33 11.00
C ILE A 52 12.99 0.95 10.18
N SER A 53 13.86 0.12 10.76
CA SER A 53 15.07 -0.30 10.08
C SER A 53 14.73 -1.23 8.91
N VAL A 54 15.66 -1.34 7.96
CA VAL A 54 15.49 -2.25 6.83
C VAL A 54 15.28 -3.68 7.31
N LYS A 55 16.06 -4.09 8.32
CA LYS A 55 15.96 -5.44 8.87
C LYS A 55 14.58 -5.67 9.53
N ALA A 56 14.11 -4.71 10.30
CA ALA A 56 12.80 -4.83 10.94
C ALA A 56 11.69 -4.87 9.90
N ALA A 57 11.80 -4.02 8.85
CA ALA A 57 10.82 -4.00 7.78
C ALA A 57 10.75 -5.33 7.07
N GLN A 58 11.89 -5.94 6.80
CA GLN A 58 11.94 -7.23 6.14
C GLN A 58 11.27 -8.31 6.99
N ALA A 59 11.52 -8.30 8.30
CA ALA A 59 10.92 -9.28 9.20
C ALA A 59 9.39 -9.15 9.23
N VAL A 60 8.89 -7.93 9.31
CA VAL A 60 7.45 -7.69 9.31
C VAL A 60 6.83 -8.12 7.98
N TRP A 61 7.52 -7.77 6.88
CA TRP A 61 7.03 -8.12 5.54
C TRP A 61 6.93 -9.62 5.34
N GLU A 62 7.92 -10.36 5.81
CA GLU A 62 7.90 -11.82 5.71
C GLU A 62 6.75 -12.42 6.48
N ARG A 63 6.48 -11.89 7.67
CA ARG A 63 5.32 -12.35 8.46
C ARG A 63 4.02 -12.05 7.74
N LEU A 64 3.94 -10.89 7.14
CA LEU A 64 2.74 -10.49 6.39
C LEU A 64 2.53 -11.40 5.19
N GLU A 65 3.58 -11.69 4.44
CA GLU A 65 3.48 -12.59 3.29
C GLU A 65 3.07 -13.99 3.71
N PHE A 66 3.60 -14.44 4.82
CA PHE A 66 3.23 -15.76 5.36
C PHE A 66 1.76 -15.80 5.76
N LYS A 67 1.28 -14.76 6.43
CA LYS A 67 -0.09 -14.71 6.94
C LYS A 67 -1.12 -14.52 5.82
N ILE A 68 -0.85 -13.64 4.89
CA ILE A 68 -1.81 -13.25 3.86
C ILE A 68 -1.67 -14.09 2.59
N LYS A 69 -0.49 -14.66 2.36
CA LYS A 69 -0.14 -15.47 1.19
C LYS A 69 0.10 -14.63 -0.05
N GLN A 70 -0.88 -13.86 -0.48
CA GLN A 70 -0.73 -12.97 -1.62
C GLN A 70 -1.00 -11.54 -1.19
N ILE A 71 -0.05 -10.65 -1.44
CA ILE A 71 -0.19 -9.24 -1.08
C ILE A 71 -0.94 -8.55 -2.21
N LYS A 72 -2.25 -8.58 -2.10
CA LYS A 72 -3.17 -8.00 -3.08
C LYS A 72 -4.24 -7.18 -2.37
N PRO A 73 -4.84 -6.19 -3.04
CA PRO A 73 -5.84 -5.33 -2.40
C PRO A 73 -6.96 -6.11 -1.74
N ASN A 74 -7.50 -7.10 -2.45
CA ASN A 74 -8.59 -7.89 -1.94
C ASN A 74 -8.20 -8.64 -0.65
N ALA A 75 -7.02 -9.26 -0.65
CA ALA A 75 -6.55 -10.04 0.49
C ALA A 75 -6.31 -9.17 1.71
N ILE A 76 -5.68 -8.01 1.52
CA ILE A 76 -5.42 -7.09 2.62
C ILE A 76 -6.72 -6.50 3.16
N PHE A 77 -7.62 -6.11 2.25
CA PHE A 77 -8.88 -5.50 2.67
C PHE A 77 -9.74 -6.45 3.50
N LYS A 78 -9.76 -7.72 3.14
CA LYS A 78 -10.53 -8.74 3.84
C LYS A 78 -9.87 -9.24 5.13
N ALA A 79 -8.57 -9.03 5.28
CA ALA A 79 -7.84 -9.54 6.43
C ALA A 79 -8.35 -8.92 7.72
N HIS A 80 -8.44 -9.74 8.77
CA HIS A 80 -8.85 -9.25 10.06
C HIS A 80 -7.79 -8.30 10.62
N TYR A 81 -8.24 -7.23 11.28
CA TYR A 81 -7.34 -6.25 11.88
C TYR A 81 -6.25 -6.91 12.75
N MET A 82 -6.66 -7.82 13.62
CA MET A 82 -5.72 -8.47 14.51
C MET A 82 -4.71 -9.36 13.78
N ALA A 83 -5.13 -9.94 12.67
CA ALA A 83 -4.22 -10.74 11.85
C ALA A 83 -3.10 -9.88 11.27
N LEU A 84 -3.45 -8.70 10.77
CA LEU A 84 -2.44 -7.77 10.24
C LEU A 84 -1.56 -7.24 11.36
N LYS A 85 -2.18 -6.88 12.48
CA LYS A 85 -1.44 -6.34 13.61
C LYS A 85 -0.44 -7.36 14.18
N SER A 86 -0.80 -8.63 14.18
CA SER A 86 0.06 -9.70 14.69
C SER A 86 1.35 -9.86 13.90
N CYS A 87 1.42 -9.30 12.71
CA CYS A 87 2.65 -9.33 11.92
C CYS A 87 3.69 -8.32 12.40
N GLY A 88 3.33 -7.45 13.33
CA GLY A 88 4.23 -6.41 13.83
C GLY A 88 3.89 -5.03 13.30
N LEU A 89 2.73 -4.87 12.69
CA LEU A 89 2.30 -3.58 12.15
C LEU A 89 1.68 -2.72 13.26
N SER A 90 1.98 -1.42 13.22
CA SER A 90 1.30 -0.47 14.10
C SER A 90 -0.15 -0.30 13.65
N ARG A 91 -0.99 0.23 14.55
CA ARG A 91 -2.36 0.55 14.22
C ARG A 91 -2.43 1.45 12.98
N GLN A 92 -1.56 2.44 12.93
CA GLN A 92 -1.53 3.39 11.83
C GLN A 92 -1.19 2.71 10.51
N LYS A 93 -0.21 1.80 10.53
CA LYS A 93 0.17 1.09 9.31
C LYS A 93 -0.92 0.14 8.83
N VAL A 94 -1.64 -0.51 9.75
CA VAL A 94 -2.78 -1.33 9.36
C VAL A 94 -3.83 -0.44 8.68
N SER A 95 -4.10 0.72 9.25
CA SER A 95 -5.05 1.66 8.67
C SER A 95 -4.62 2.10 7.26
N TYR A 96 -3.33 2.40 7.09
CA TYR A 96 -2.82 2.80 5.77
C TYR A 96 -2.97 1.68 4.74
N LEU A 97 -2.64 0.46 5.12
CA LEU A 97 -2.77 -0.67 4.22
C LEU A 97 -4.22 -0.90 3.81
N LYS A 98 -5.14 -0.77 4.77
CA LYS A 98 -6.57 -0.90 4.47
C LYS A 98 -7.06 0.21 3.54
N SER A 99 -6.64 1.45 3.79
CA SER A 99 -7.01 2.59 2.93
C SER A 99 -6.48 2.42 1.52
N LEU A 100 -5.23 1.98 1.40
CA LEU A 100 -4.64 1.74 0.10
C LEU A 100 -5.39 0.63 -0.64
N SER A 101 -5.70 -0.45 0.06
CA SER A 101 -6.46 -1.56 -0.51
C SER A 101 -7.81 -1.10 -1.03
N HIS A 102 -8.51 -0.29 -0.22
CA HIS A 102 -9.81 0.23 -0.60
C HIS A 102 -9.73 1.08 -1.87
N ALA A 103 -8.71 1.95 -1.95
CA ALA A 103 -8.53 2.79 -3.13
C ALA A 103 -8.31 1.96 -4.39
N PHE A 104 -7.51 0.91 -4.30
CA PHE A 104 -7.29 0.02 -5.45
C PHE A 104 -8.57 -0.72 -5.84
N LEU A 105 -9.36 -1.14 -4.85
CA LEU A 105 -10.61 -1.86 -5.12
C LEU A 105 -11.69 -0.96 -5.68
N GLN A 106 -11.61 0.35 -5.44
CA GLN A 106 -12.56 1.31 -6.02
C GLN A 106 -12.29 1.57 -7.50
N LYS A 107 -11.28 0.93 -8.07
CA LYS A 107 -10.92 1.05 -9.48
C LYS A 107 -10.23 2.37 -9.85
N ASP A 108 -10.06 3.27 -8.90
CA ASP A 108 -9.42 4.55 -9.17
C ASP A 108 -7.95 4.39 -9.53
N ILE A 109 -7.30 3.38 -8.96
CA ILE A 109 -5.90 3.11 -9.26
C ILE A 109 -5.67 1.66 -9.65
N ASN A 110 -6.72 0.95 -10.03
CA ASN A 110 -6.59 -0.42 -10.50
C ASN A 110 -6.11 -0.40 -11.95
N PRO A 111 -4.89 -0.88 -12.22
CA PRO A 111 -4.32 -0.77 -13.56
C PRO A 111 -5.03 -1.63 -14.61
N LYS A 112 -5.90 -2.53 -14.21
CA LYS A 112 -6.63 -3.39 -15.14
C LYS A 112 -7.90 -2.76 -15.68
N ASN A 113 -8.26 -1.62 -15.18
CA ASN A 113 -9.48 -0.93 -15.64
C ASN A 113 -9.18 0.24 -16.53
#